data_b563c07eee4589cd886ca5a2b476ec0a
#
_entry.id   b563c07eee4589cd886ca5a2b476ec0a
#
_cell.length_a   1.000
_cell.length_b   1.000
_cell.length_c   1.000
_cell.angle_alpha   90.00
_cell.angle_beta   90.00
_cell.angle_gamma   90.00
#
_symmetry.space_group_name_H-M   'P 1'
#
loop_
_entity.id
_entity.type
_entity.pdbx_description
1 polymer ?
#
loop_
_entity_poly.entity_id
_entity_poly.type
_entity_poly.pdbx_seq_one_letter_code
_entity_poly.pdbx_strand_id
1 'polypeptide(L)'
;MKRVLNITLTVLVTIILTACAEKEVKQAPLPQYSVEKPELRDIVYHLDYPGFLQSELVVDIISRTEGYLEKMNVKPGQTVKAGDVLFVIEPKNYEDKLTEAIANLETAKANLVLAETTLERMKEASKSNAVSELDVVQAQTQVDLCKAAVKKAESGKSLAQTNLDYCYIKAPSNGRVSLNKIDVGNYVTPKTLLATLYKDDNLYVNFSIEASKLIWAQAQAKNSNIKLGKGDAFETINVYLTDTKGNVYSYSAKLDYLSPSADISTGTVDMRAVVNNKH
;
A
#
# COMPACT_ATOMS: atom_id res chain seq x y z
N MET A 1 -79.96 83.55 32.58
CA MET A 1 -79.10 82.37 32.90
C MET A 1 -79.41 81.15 32.04
N LYS A 2 -80.66 80.78 31.77
CA LYS A 2 -80.99 79.54 31.01
C LYS A 2 -80.54 79.58 29.50
N ARG A 3 -80.48 80.77 28.88
CA ARG A 3 -80.04 80.86 27.44
C ARG A 3 -78.53 80.66 27.22
N VAL A 4 -77.77 81.12 28.19
CA VAL A 4 -76.26 80.97 28.13
C VAL A 4 -75.86 79.51 28.36
N LEU A 5 -76.60 78.86 29.24
CA LEU A 5 -76.33 77.40 29.55
C LEU A 5 -76.65 76.49 28.37
N ASN A 6 -77.70 76.86 27.56
CA ASN A 6 -78.02 76.06 26.37
C ASN A 6 -76.98 76.25 25.24
N ILE A 7 -76.46 77.41 25.09
CA ILE A 7 -75.41 77.66 24.06
C ILE A 7 -74.10 77.03 24.39
N THR A 8 -73.70 77.01 25.67
CA THR A 8 -72.46 76.26 26.12
C THR A 8 -72.66 74.77 25.95
N LEU A 9 -73.84 74.20 26.20
CA LEU A 9 -74.09 72.77 26.06
C LEU A 9 -74.12 72.40 24.57
N THR A 10 -74.69 73.19 23.63
CA THR A 10 -74.64 72.93 22.19
C THR A 10 -73.20 73.04 21.62
N VAL A 11 -72.37 73.99 22.07
CA VAL A 11 -71.01 74.11 21.65
C VAL A 11 -70.12 72.86 22.16
N LEU A 12 -70.43 72.45 23.38
CA LEU A 12 -69.72 71.28 23.94
C LEU A 12 -70.11 69.99 23.17
N VAL A 13 -71.35 69.81 22.78
CA VAL A 13 -71.85 68.64 21.99
C VAL A 13 -71.22 68.61 20.57
N THR A 14 -71.11 69.80 19.93
CA THR A 14 -70.48 69.88 18.59
C THR A 14 -68.99 69.62 18.61
N ILE A 15 -68.24 69.95 19.72
CA ILE A 15 -66.84 69.68 19.88
C ILE A 15 -66.62 68.17 20.07
N ILE A 16 -67.53 67.47 20.75
CA ILE A 16 -67.44 66.03 20.98
C ILE A 16 -67.69 65.22 19.67
N LEU A 17 -68.53 65.74 18.80
CA LEU A 17 -68.83 65.10 17.50
C LEU A 17 -67.73 65.19 16.47
N THR A 18 -66.81 66.17 16.60
CA THR A 18 -65.66 66.33 15.69
C THR A 18 -64.48 65.58 16.13
N ALA A 19 -64.43 64.95 17.34
CA ALA A 19 -63.32 64.24 17.88
C ALA A 19 -63.21 62.76 17.37
N CYS A 20 -64.21 62.21 16.67
CA CYS A 20 -64.23 60.90 16.04
C CYS A 20 -63.92 60.95 14.56
N ALA A 21 -62.89 61.71 14.14
CA ALA A 21 -62.29 61.52 12.82
C ALA A 21 -61.33 60.33 12.92
N GLU A 22 -61.80 59.18 12.49
CA GLU A 22 -61.04 57.94 12.36
C GLU A 22 -59.84 58.25 11.42
N LYS A 23 -58.63 58.21 11.98
CA LYS A 23 -57.43 58.41 11.20
C LYS A 23 -57.29 57.21 10.30
N GLU A 24 -57.65 57.35 9.01
CA GLU A 24 -57.36 56.36 8.01
C GLU A 24 -55.85 56.03 8.08
N VAL A 25 -55.55 54.89 8.67
CA VAL A 25 -54.17 54.34 8.63
C VAL A 25 -53.94 53.95 7.17
N LYS A 26 -53.26 54.85 6.43
CA LYS A 26 -52.73 54.48 5.11
C LYS A 26 -51.84 53.27 5.31
N GLN A 27 -52.38 52.08 5.02
CA GLN A 27 -51.57 50.88 4.95
C GLN A 27 -50.43 51.16 3.95
N ALA A 28 -49.22 51.06 4.42
CA ALA A 28 -48.04 51.16 3.55
C ALA A 28 -48.22 50.10 2.43
N PRO A 29 -47.95 50.46 1.18
CA PRO A 29 -48.06 49.50 0.09
C PRO A 29 -47.21 48.26 0.43
N LEU A 30 -47.84 47.07 0.29
CA LEU A 30 -47.14 45.82 0.50
C LEU A 30 -45.88 45.78 -0.36
N PRO A 31 -44.75 45.40 0.21
CA PRO A 31 -43.49 45.30 -0.56
C PRO A 31 -43.70 44.37 -1.75
N GLN A 32 -43.48 44.86 -2.95
CA GLN A 32 -43.51 44.08 -4.16
C GLN A 32 -42.16 43.35 -4.30
N TYR A 33 -42.17 42.04 -4.27
CA TYR A 33 -41.03 41.19 -4.55
C TYR A 33 -41.10 40.72 -5.99
N SER A 34 -40.02 40.88 -6.74
CA SER A 34 -39.88 40.19 -8.02
C SER A 34 -39.61 38.71 -7.77
N VAL A 35 -40.45 37.87 -8.33
CA VAL A 35 -40.26 36.43 -8.28
C VAL A 35 -39.89 35.91 -9.66
N GLU A 36 -38.83 35.09 -9.70
CA GLU A 36 -38.39 34.41 -10.90
C GLU A 36 -38.76 32.93 -10.80
N LYS A 37 -39.01 32.31 -11.94
CA LYS A 37 -39.25 30.87 -11.97
C LYS A 37 -37.94 30.14 -11.68
N PRO A 38 -37.90 29.07 -10.88
CA PRO A 38 -36.74 28.28 -10.66
C PRO A 38 -36.25 27.70 -11.98
N GLU A 39 -34.97 27.87 -12.26
CA GLU A 39 -34.27 27.26 -13.40
C GLU A 39 -33.66 25.94 -12.96
N LEU A 40 -33.97 24.86 -13.67
CA LEU A 40 -33.33 23.56 -13.46
C LEU A 40 -31.96 23.57 -14.15
N ARG A 41 -30.91 23.43 -13.36
CA ARG A 41 -29.52 23.27 -13.84
C ARG A 41 -28.93 21.99 -13.29
N ASP A 42 -28.21 21.27 -14.12
CA ASP A 42 -27.38 20.18 -13.66
C ASP A 42 -26.18 20.73 -12.91
N ILE A 43 -26.08 20.41 -11.63
CA ILE A 43 -24.99 20.85 -10.76
C ILE A 43 -24.08 19.63 -10.50
N VAL A 44 -22.79 19.76 -10.81
CA VAL A 44 -21.79 18.79 -10.40
C VAL A 44 -21.48 19.05 -8.92
N TYR A 45 -21.80 18.08 -8.09
CA TYR A 45 -21.54 18.18 -6.65
C TYR A 45 -20.20 17.51 -6.33
N HIS A 46 -19.28 18.29 -5.76
CA HIS A 46 -18.00 17.79 -5.29
C HIS A 46 -18.05 17.58 -3.78
N LEU A 47 -17.46 16.48 -3.34
CA LEU A 47 -17.26 16.17 -1.93
C LEU A 47 -15.76 16.18 -1.67
N ASP A 48 -15.30 17.04 -0.79
CA ASP A 48 -13.90 17.18 -0.43
C ASP A 48 -13.62 16.41 0.87
N TYR A 49 -12.63 15.53 0.83
CA TYR A 49 -12.21 14.74 1.97
C TYR A 49 -10.69 14.82 2.16
N PRO A 50 -10.22 14.89 3.39
CA PRO A 50 -8.79 14.73 3.67
C PRO A 50 -8.36 13.30 3.32
N GLY A 51 -7.25 13.17 2.59
CA GLY A 51 -6.70 11.89 2.21
C GLY A 51 -5.19 11.85 2.40
N PHE A 52 -4.64 10.63 2.48
CA PHE A 52 -3.21 10.39 2.61
C PHE A 52 -2.71 9.60 1.41
N LEU A 53 -1.61 10.06 0.84
CA LEU A 53 -0.90 9.32 -0.20
C LEU A 53 0.03 8.29 0.43
N GLN A 54 -0.02 7.08 -0.08
CA GLN A 54 0.82 5.97 0.33
C GLN A 54 1.35 5.24 -0.90
N SER A 55 2.60 4.77 -0.84
CA SER A 55 3.14 3.92 -1.90
C SER A 55 2.35 2.61 -2.02
N GLU A 56 2.21 2.10 -3.24
CA GLU A 56 1.56 0.81 -3.52
C GLU A 56 2.23 -0.34 -2.77
N LEU A 57 3.56 -0.31 -2.70
CA LEU A 57 4.35 -1.32 -2.01
C LEU A 57 5.44 -0.66 -1.18
N VAL A 58 5.48 -1.02 0.09
CA VAL A 58 6.53 -0.63 1.04
C VAL A 58 7.24 -1.89 1.49
N VAL A 59 8.52 -2.02 1.21
CA VAL A 59 9.32 -3.21 1.54
C VAL A 59 10.47 -2.82 2.45
N ASP A 60 10.54 -3.44 3.61
CA ASP A 60 11.68 -3.30 4.51
C ASP A 60 12.86 -4.13 4.02
N ILE A 61 13.96 -3.46 3.76
CA ILE A 61 15.24 -4.08 3.40
C ILE A 61 15.95 -4.45 4.70
N ILE A 62 15.92 -5.74 5.01
CA ILE A 62 16.51 -6.30 6.24
C ILE A 62 17.71 -7.18 5.92
N SER A 63 18.67 -7.25 6.85
CA SER A 63 19.73 -8.24 6.78
C SER A 63 19.20 -9.65 7.02
N ARG A 64 19.72 -10.63 6.27
CA ARG A 64 19.47 -12.08 6.48
C ARG A 64 20.67 -12.79 7.11
N THR A 65 21.81 -12.11 7.15
CA THR A 65 23.06 -12.62 7.69
C THR A 65 23.66 -11.62 8.67
N GLU A 66 24.67 -12.03 9.41
CA GLU A 66 25.37 -11.19 10.38
C GLU A 66 26.77 -10.82 9.86
N GLY A 67 27.27 -9.68 10.28
CA GLY A 67 28.59 -9.18 9.92
C GLY A 67 28.67 -7.67 9.93
N TYR A 68 29.82 -7.11 9.58
CA TYR A 68 29.99 -5.68 9.44
C TYR A 68 29.47 -5.19 8.08
N LEU A 69 28.75 -4.07 8.08
CA LEU A 69 28.33 -3.41 6.85
C LEU A 69 29.56 -2.80 6.17
N GLU A 70 30.02 -3.42 5.08
CA GLU A 70 31.25 -3.00 4.37
C GLU A 70 30.99 -1.87 3.40
N LYS A 71 29.88 -1.97 2.62
CA LYS A 71 29.55 -0.99 1.57
C LYS A 71 28.07 -0.67 1.53
N MET A 72 27.79 0.56 1.17
CA MET A 72 26.46 1.08 0.89
C MET A 72 26.50 1.73 -0.50
N ASN A 73 25.87 1.08 -1.48
CA ASN A 73 25.89 1.49 -2.88
C ASN A 73 24.72 2.39 -3.26
N VAL A 74 23.87 2.74 -2.30
CA VAL A 74 22.66 3.54 -2.51
C VAL A 74 22.65 4.76 -1.59
N LYS A 75 22.16 5.88 -2.14
CA LYS A 75 21.93 7.12 -1.38
C LYS A 75 20.45 7.22 -0.98
N PRO A 76 20.14 7.87 0.15
CA PRO A 76 18.76 8.18 0.51
C PRO A 76 18.04 8.92 -0.61
N GLY A 77 16.80 8.50 -0.91
CA GLY A 77 16.00 9.09 -1.98
C GLY A 77 16.34 8.62 -3.40
N GLN A 78 17.37 7.80 -3.57
CA GLN A 78 17.77 7.29 -4.88
C GLN A 78 16.77 6.25 -5.40
N THR A 79 16.47 6.34 -6.70
CA THR A 79 15.70 5.31 -7.42
C THR A 79 16.62 4.16 -7.80
N VAL A 80 16.16 2.92 -7.56
CA VAL A 80 16.88 1.68 -7.82
C VAL A 80 16.01 0.71 -8.62
N LYS A 81 16.66 -0.22 -9.30
CA LYS A 81 16.00 -1.30 -10.06
C LYS A 81 16.08 -2.61 -9.29
N ALA A 82 15.12 -3.49 -9.57
CA ALA A 82 15.15 -4.86 -9.04
C ALA A 82 16.48 -5.53 -9.38
N GLY A 83 17.12 -6.14 -8.37
CA GLY A 83 18.43 -6.79 -8.50
C GLY A 83 19.63 -5.91 -8.22
N ASP A 84 19.50 -4.57 -8.14
CA ASP A 84 20.60 -3.68 -7.77
C ASP A 84 21.09 -4.00 -6.36
N VAL A 85 22.44 -4.11 -6.19
CA VAL A 85 23.05 -4.35 -4.88
C VAL A 85 23.05 -3.05 -4.09
N LEU A 86 22.28 -3.02 -3.01
CA LEU A 86 22.11 -1.85 -2.14
C LEU A 86 23.17 -1.80 -1.04
N PHE A 87 23.36 -2.92 -0.37
CA PHE A 87 24.26 -3.05 0.78
C PHE A 87 25.12 -4.29 0.62
N VAL A 88 26.36 -4.23 1.13
CA VAL A 88 27.27 -5.35 1.18
C VAL A 88 27.73 -5.54 2.62
N ILE A 89 27.42 -6.71 3.17
CA ILE A 89 27.93 -7.17 4.46
C ILE A 89 29.23 -7.91 4.17
N GLU A 90 30.24 -7.81 5.05
CA GLU A 90 31.57 -8.41 4.90
C GLU A 90 31.46 -9.88 4.44
N PRO A 91 31.86 -10.20 3.18
CA PRO A 91 31.59 -11.52 2.60
C PRO A 91 32.70 -12.53 2.94
N LYS A 92 33.87 -12.07 3.42
CA LYS A 92 35.08 -12.89 3.52
C LYS A 92 34.88 -14.22 4.25
N ASN A 93 34.25 -14.20 5.42
CA ASN A 93 33.95 -15.42 6.19
C ASN A 93 33.03 -16.39 5.45
N TYR A 94 32.12 -15.88 4.64
CA TYR A 94 31.17 -16.67 3.85
C TYR A 94 31.81 -17.24 2.59
N GLU A 95 32.74 -16.51 1.97
CA GLU A 95 33.60 -16.98 0.86
C GLU A 95 34.48 -18.15 1.30
N ASP A 96 35.07 -18.03 2.47
CA ASP A 96 35.94 -19.10 3.04
C ASP A 96 35.12 -20.36 3.34
N LYS A 97 33.92 -20.22 3.91
CA LYS A 97 32.96 -21.35 4.11
C LYS A 97 32.50 -21.99 2.80
N LEU A 98 32.26 -21.18 1.76
CA LEU A 98 31.93 -21.71 0.45
C LEU A 98 33.09 -22.50 -0.15
N THR A 99 34.31 -21.99 -0.03
CA THR A 99 35.53 -22.69 -0.49
C THR A 99 35.71 -24.03 0.22
N GLU A 100 35.51 -24.08 1.53
CA GLU A 100 35.50 -25.31 2.31
C GLU A 100 34.42 -26.30 1.82
N ALA A 101 33.21 -25.83 1.59
CA ALA A 101 32.13 -26.68 1.11
C ALA A 101 32.38 -27.22 -0.31
N ILE A 102 33.06 -26.47 -1.17
CA ILE A 102 33.52 -26.91 -2.50
C ILE A 102 34.55 -28.03 -2.37
N ALA A 103 35.55 -27.87 -1.51
CA ALA A 103 36.57 -28.88 -1.27
C ALA A 103 35.99 -30.20 -0.71
N ASN A 104 35.01 -30.09 0.19
CA ASN A 104 34.27 -31.24 0.72
C ASN A 104 33.47 -31.98 -0.38
N LEU A 105 32.87 -31.25 -1.32
CA LEU A 105 32.18 -31.83 -2.47
C LEU A 105 33.16 -32.54 -3.41
N GLU A 106 34.29 -31.96 -3.70
CA GLU A 106 35.33 -32.58 -4.54
C GLU A 106 35.87 -33.87 -3.91
N THR A 107 36.10 -33.86 -2.59
CA THR A 107 36.47 -35.07 -1.85
C THR A 107 35.41 -36.17 -1.95
N ALA A 108 34.16 -35.82 -1.76
CA ALA A 108 33.05 -36.79 -1.88
C ALA A 108 32.92 -37.38 -3.30
N LYS A 109 33.14 -36.55 -4.33
CA LYS A 109 33.15 -37.02 -5.75
C LYS A 109 34.31 -37.92 -6.02
N ALA A 110 35.51 -37.65 -5.53
CA ALA A 110 36.67 -38.49 -5.69
C ALA A 110 36.45 -39.88 -5.04
N ASN A 111 35.87 -39.92 -3.85
CA ASN A 111 35.49 -41.18 -3.18
C ASN A 111 34.45 -41.97 -3.96
N LEU A 112 33.47 -41.29 -4.58
CA LEU A 112 32.47 -41.92 -5.44
C LEU A 112 33.14 -42.59 -6.65
N VAL A 113 34.05 -41.89 -7.35
CA VAL A 113 34.78 -42.43 -8.50
C VAL A 113 35.58 -43.66 -8.11
N LEU A 114 36.24 -43.63 -6.93
CA LEU A 114 36.95 -44.80 -6.41
C LEU A 114 36.01 -46.00 -6.17
N ALA A 115 34.88 -45.75 -5.52
CA ALA A 115 33.85 -46.78 -5.24
C ALA A 115 33.26 -47.38 -6.53
N GLU A 116 32.96 -46.52 -7.52
CA GLU A 116 32.44 -46.99 -8.83
C GLU A 116 33.47 -47.83 -9.59
N THR A 117 34.75 -47.40 -9.61
CA THR A 117 35.83 -48.15 -10.22
C THR A 117 36.04 -49.51 -9.52
N THR A 118 35.93 -49.53 -8.18
CA THR A 118 36.01 -50.79 -7.39
C THR A 118 34.85 -51.72 -7.71
N LEU A 119 33.63 -51.19 -7.78
CA LEU A 119 32.46 -51.97 -8.15
C LEU A 119 32.58 -52.57 -9.55
N GLU A 120 33.07 -51.82 -10.53
CA GLU A 120 33.29 -52.26 -11.89
C GLU A 120 34.27 -53.44 -11.92
N ARG A 121 35.41 -53.32 -11.20
CA ARG A 121 36.40 -54.40 -11.07
C ARG A 121 35.83 -55.66 -10.39
N MET A 122 35.00 -55.52 -9.33
CA MET A 122 34.35 -56.64 -8.65
C MET A 122 33.35 -57.34 -9.56
N LYS A 123 32.58 -56.55 -10.35
CA LYS A 123 31.66 -57.12 -11.36
C LYS A 123 32.39 -57.91 -12.43
N GLU A 124 33.54 -57.44 -12.92
CA GLU A 124 34.36 -58.18 -13.88
C GLU A 124 34.93 -59.49 -13.28
N ALA A 125 35.45 -59.43 -12.06
CA ALA A 125 35.99 -60.58 -11.34
C ALA A 125 34.94 -61.62 -11.03
N SER A 126 33.71 -61.21 -10.75
CA SER A 126 32.57 -62.11 -10.52
C SER A 126 32.19 -62.90 -11.75
N LYS A 127 32.35 -62.38 -12.99
CA LYS A 127 32.11 -63.12 -14.24
C LYS A 127 33.03 -64.33 -14.38
N SER A 128 34.24 -64.30 -13.77
CA SER A 128 35.18 -65.42 -13.74
C SER A 128 35.08 -66.26 -12.46
N ASN A 129 34.05 -66.08 -11.63
CA ASN A 129 33.90 -66.69 -10.30
C ASN A 129 35.09 -66.45 -9.35
N ALA A 130 35.83 -65.36 -9.52
CA ALA A 130 36.96 -65.02 -8.68
C ALA A 130 36.58 -64.28 -7.37
N VAL A 131 35.34 -63.80 -7.28
CA VAL A 131 34.81 -63.12 -6.07
C VAL A 131 33.35 -63.60 -5.84
N SER A 132 32.85 -63.47 -4.62
CA SER A 132 31.51 -63.87 -4.26
C SER A 132 30.47 -62.81 -4.68
N GLU A 133 29.20 -63.21 -4.88
CA GLU A 133 28.10 -62.28 -5.10
C GLU A 133 27.94 -61.27 -3.95
N LEU A 134 28.26 -61.69 -2.74
CA LEU A 134 28.21 -60.84 -1.55
C LEU A 134 29.23 -59.68 -1.67
N ASP A 135 30.42 -59.90 -2.22
CA ASP A 135 31.44 -58.86 -2.41
C ASP A 135 30.96 -57.80 -3.42
N VAL A 136 30.24 -58.23 -4.49
CA VAL A 136 29.65 -57.33 -5.47
C VAL A 136 28.54 -56.47 -4.82
N VAL A 137 27.68 -57.09 -3.98
CA VAL A 137 26.62 -56.37 -3.26
C VAL A 137 27.23 -55.37 -2.27
N GLN A 138 28.30 -55.71 -1.57
CA GLN A 138 29.03 -54.79 -0.68
C GLN A 138 29.61 -53.60 -1.45
N ALA A 139 30.25 -53.89 -2.60
CA ALA A 139 30.79 -52.81 -3.45
C ALA A 139 29.66 -51.88 -4.01
N GLN A 140 28.50 -52.47 -4.37
CA GLN A 140 27.34 -51.65 -4.79
C GLN A 140 26.84 -50.78 -3.65
N THR A 141 26.72 -51.34 -2.44
CA THR A 141 26.29 -50.56 -1.25
C THR A 141 27.25 -49.42 -0.97
N GLN A 142 28.57 -49.66 -1.15
CA GLN A 142 29.59 -48.59 -0.99
C GLN A 142 29.40 -47.45 -2.00
N VAL A 143 29.10 -47.78 -3.26
CA VAL A 143 28.75 -46.76 -4.29
C VAL A 143 27.53 -45.93 -3.86
N ASP A 144 26.49 -46.64 -3.35
CA ASP A 144 25.27 -45.94 -2.95
C ASP A 144 25.50 -45.01 -1.72
N LEU A 145 26.35 -45.44 -0.78
CA LEU A 145 26.81 -44.58 0.34
C LEU A 145 27.60 -43.37 -0.16
N CYS A 146 28.51 -43.55 -1.12
CA CYS A 146 29.27 -42.46 -1.69
C CYS A 146 28.38 -41.47 -2.48
N LYS A 147 27.38 -41.99 -3.22
CA LYS A 147 26.37 -41.15 -3.88
C LYS A 147 25.60 -40.29 -2.87
N ALA A 148 25.20 -40.90 -1.76
CA ALA A 148 24.53 -40.14 -0.68
C ALA A 148 25.46 -39.07 -0.06
N ALA A 149 26.76 -39.38 0.09
CA ALA A 149 27.76 -38.44 0.57
C ALA A 149 27.96 -37.23 -0.40
N VAL A 150 27.99 -37.49 -1.72
CA VAL A 150 28.04 -36.42 -2.74
C VAL A 150 26.81 -35.54 -2.63
N LYS A 151 25.61 -36.10 -2.56
CA LYS A 151 24.37 -35.31 -2.43
C LYS A 151 24.34 -34.46 -1.16
N LYS A 152 24.86 -34.99 -0.05
CA LYS A 152 25.03 -34.22 1.21
C LYS A 152 25.99 -33.05 1.02
N ALA A 153 27.14 -33.27 0.38
CA ALA A 153 28.12 -32.24 0.13
C ALA A 153 27.62 -31.18 -0.86
N GLU A 154 26.84 -31.56 -1.88
CA GLU A 154 26.15 -30.62 -2.80
C GLU A 154 25.18 -29.71 -2.05
N SER A 155 24.39 -30.28 -1.13
CA SER A 155 23.50 -29.51 -0.28
C SER A 155 24.28 -28.53 0.63
N GLY A 156 25.42 -28.97 1.18
CA GLY A 156 26.31 -28.11 1.97
C GLY A 156 26.89 -26.94 1.16
N LYS A 157 27.35 -27.20 -0.07
CA LYS A 157 27.80 -26.14 -0.99
C LYS A 157 26.67 -25.15 -1.31
N SER A 158 25.48 -25.65 -1.62
CA SER A 158 24.31 -24.79 -1.93
C SER A 158 23.95 -23.88 -0.75
N LEU A 159 23.99 -24.40 0.48
CA LEU A 159 23.76 -23.62 1.70
C LEU A 159 24.82 -22.52 1.87
N ALA A 160 26.10 -22.86 1.72
CA ALA A 160 27.20 -21.90 1.83
C ALA A 160 27.10 -20.80 0.76
N GLN A 161 26.73 -21.15 -0.48
CA GLN A 161 26.48 -20.19 -1.55
C GLN A 161 25.32 -19.24 -1.21
N THR A 162 24.21 -19.78 -0.72
CA THR A 162 23.04 -18.98 -0.31
C THR A 162 23.39 -17.99 0.80
N ASN A 163 24.21 -18.42 1.77
CA ASN A 163 24.65 -17.53 2.85
C ASN A 163 25.59 -16.43 2.33
N LEU A 164 26.44 -16.72 1.37
CA LEU A 164 27.28 -15.71 0.69
C LEU A 164 26.41 -14.74 -0.12
N ASP A 165 25.41 -15.24 -0.83
CA ASP A 165 24.48 -14.40 -1.60
C ASP A 165 23.72 -13.42 -0.68
N TYR A 166 23.42 -13.81 0.55
CA TYR A 166 22.78 -12.93 1.55
C TYR A 166 23.69 -11.80 2.04
N CYS A 167 25.01 -11.86 1.83
CA CYS A 167 25.89 -10.75 2.09
C CYS A 167 25.68 -9.59 1.10
N TYR A 168 25.17 -9.87 -0.10
CA TYR A 168 24.87 -8.89 -1.14
C TYR A 168 23.36 -8.60 -1.14
N ILE A 169 22.96 -7.58 -0.40
CA ILE A 169 21.54 -7.24 -0.23
C ILE A 169 21.06 -6.47 -1.45
N LYS A 170 20.15 -7.09 -2.19
CA LYS A 170 19.62 -6.57 -3.46
C LYS A 170 18.21 -5.99 -3.31
N ALA A 171 17.88 -5.02 -4.16
CA ALA A 171 16.52 -4.48 -4.27
C ALA A 171 15.56 -5.57 -4.77
N PRO A 172 14.44 -5.84 -4.06
CA PRO A 172 13.47 -6.84 -4.49
C PRO A 172 12.58 -6.36 -5.64
N SER A 173 12.44 -5.06 -5.83
CA SER A 173 11.64 -4.41 -6.87
C SER A 173 12.25 -3.06 -7.26
N ASN A 174 11.74 -2.49 -8.35
CA ASN A 174 12.01 -1.08 -8.66
C ASN A 174 11.37 -0.20 -7.59
N GLY A 175 11.99 0.95 -7.30
CA GLY A 175 11.43 1.90 -6.34
C GLY A 175 12.47 2.89 -5.84
N ARG A 176 12.11 3.64 -4.81
CA ARG A 176 12.93 4.67 -4.19
C ARG A 176 13.29 4.26 -2.77
N VAL A 177 14.59 4.34 -2.44
CA VAL A 177 15.10 3.95 -1.12
C VAL A 177 14.91 5.09 -0.12
N SER A 178 14.44 4.77 1.08
CA SER A 178 14.32 5.72 2.20
C SER A 178 15.69 6.15 2.76
N LEU A 179 15.62 6.93 3.84
CA LEU A 179 16.79 7.19 4.67
C LEU A 179 17.33 5.87 5.24
N ASN A 180 18.64 5.67 5.15
CA ASN A 180 19.31 4.51 5.73
C ASN A 180 19.19 4.55 7.27
N LYS A 181 19.03 3.37 7.85
CA LYS A 181 18.90 3.21 9.31
C LYS A 181 20.22 2.89 9.99
N ILE A 182 21.23 2.50 9.19
CA ILE A 182 22.56 2.05 9.67
C ILE A 182 23.62 2.59 8.73
N ASP A 183 24.78 2.89 9.29
CA ASP A 183 25.96 3.39 8.57
C ASP A 183 26.98 2.26 8.33
N VAL A 184 27.86 2.47 7.34
CA VAL A 184 29.00 1.61 7.05
C VAL A 184 29.90 1.47 8.27
N GLY A 185 30.39 0.25 8.54
CA GLY A 185 31.21 -0.10 9.70
C GLY A 185 30.40 -0.60 10.90
N ASN A 186 29.07 -0.48 10.90
CA ASN A 186 28.25 -1.05 11.97
C ASN A 186 28.07 -2.56 11.80
N TYR A 187 28.00 -3.26 12.92
CA TYR A 187 27.69 -4.68 12.95
C TYR A 187 26.16 -4.88 12.82
N VAL A 188 25.76 -5.73 11.90
CA VAL A 188 24.36 -6.07 11.64
C VAL A 188 24.11 -7.53 11.98
N THR A 189 22.88 -7.82 12.39
CA THR A 189 22.38 -9.18 12.70
C THR A 189 21.17 -9.49 11.81
N PRO A 190 20.78 -10.77 11.68
CA PRO A 190 19.55 -11.11 10.98
C PRO A 190 18.34 -10.33 11.50
N LYS A 191 17.50 -9.83 10.57
CA LYS A 191 16.36 -8.93 10.80
C LYS A 191 16.69 -7.47 11.11
N THR A 192 17.96 -7.07 11.14
CA THR A 192 18.31 -5.65 11.23
C THR A 192 17.76 -4.88 10.03
N LEU A 193 16.98 -3.82 10.27
CA LEU A 193 16.45 -2.94 9.24
C LEU A 193 17.53 -2.00 8.71
N LEU A 194 17.82 -2.07 7.43
CA LEU A 194 18.83 -1.26 6.76
C LEU A 194 18.23 -0.02 6.08
N ALA A 195 17.16 -0.21 5.35
CA ALA A 195 16.41 0.83 4.68
C ALA A 195 14.99 0.34 4.36
N THR A 196 14.12 1.24 3.92
CA THR A 196 12.81 0.88 3.40
C THR A 196 12.73 1.27 1.92
N LEU A 197 12.22 0.39 1.07
CA LEU A 197 12.01 0.61 -0.35
C LEU A 197 10.56 0.94 -0.60
N TYR A 198 10.29 2.06 -1.28
CA TYR A 198 8.98 2.51 -1.69
C TYR A 198 8.84 2.34 -3.20
N LYS A 199 7.82 1.62 -3.62
CA LYS A 199 7.45 1.56 -5.04
C LYS A 199 6.51 2.72 -5.32
N ASP A 200 6.93 3.65 -6.17
CA ASP A 200 6.27 4.92 -6.43
C ASP A 200 5.61 5.02 -7.84
N ASP A 201 5.55 3.93 -8.59
CA ASP A 201 4.87 3.87 -9.90
C ASP A 201 3.37 4.16 -9.78
N ASN A 202 2.73 3.57 -8.76
CA ASN A 202 1.35 3.83 -8.37
C ASN A 202 1.31 4.28 -6.92
N LEU A 203 0.39 5.17 -6.62
CA LEU A 203 0.14 5.64 -5.26
C LEU A 203 -1.29 5.31 -4.85
N TYR A 204 -1.47 4.88 -3.63
CA TYR A 204 -2.77 4.76 -3.00
C TYR A 204 -3.15 6.08 -2.32
N VAL A 205 -4.37 6.50 -2.57
CA VAL A 205 -5.01 7.60 -1.85
C VAL A 205 -6.00 6.98 -0.88
N ASN A 206 -5.68 6.99 0.40
CA ASN A 206 -6.57 6.51 1.44
C ASN A 206 -7.33 7.69 2.02
N PHE A 207 -8.65 7.58 2.09
CA PHE A 207 -9.54 8.60 2.66
C PHE A 207 -10.77 7.94 3.26
N SER A 208 -11.45 8.65 4.16
CA SER A 208 -12.63 8.13 4.85
C SER A 208 -13.82 9.04 4.55
N ILE A 209 -14.96 8.44 4.25
CA ILE A 209 -16.22 9.14 3.98
C ILE A 209 -17.25 8.81 5.08
N GLU A 210 -18.07 9.76 5.46
CA GLU A 210 -19.19 9.50 6.37
C GLU A 210 -20.17 8.47 5.77
N ALA A 211 -20.52 7.44 6.54
CA ALA A 211 -21.43 6.38 6.12
C ALA A 211 -22.79 6.93 5.64
N SER A 212 -23.28 8.00 6.26
CA SER A 212 -24.52 8.70 5.87
C SER A 212 -24.46 9.23 4.44
N LYS A 213 -23.33 9.84 4.05
CA LYS A 213 -23.10 10.37 2.70
C LYS A 213 -22.97 9.27 1.66
N LEU A 214 -22.36 8.15 2.04
CA LEU A 214 -22.28 6.97 1.16
C LEU A 214 -23.67 6.40 0.88
N ILE A 215 -24.52 6.26 1.91
CA ILE A 215 -25.91 5.80 1.76
C ILE A 215 -26.70 6.76 0.87
N TRP A 216 -26.56 8.07 1.09
CA TRP A 216 -27.19 9.08 0.25
C TRP A 216 -26.74 8.96 -1.22
N ALA A 217 -25.44 8.84 -1.48
CA ALA A 217 -24.88 8.68 -2.82
C ALA A 217 -25.40 7.40 -3.50
N GLN A 218 -25.50 6.29 -2.77
CA GLN A 218 -26.08 5.04 -3.26
C GLN A 218 -27.57 5.18 -3.62
N ALA A 219 -28.33 5.91 -2.82
CA ALA A 219 -29.74 6.17 -3.10
C ALA A 219 -29.92 7.02 -4.37
N GLN A 220 -29.09 8.06 -4.55
CA GLN A 220 -29.11 8.88 -5.76
C GLN A 220 -28.70 8.09 -7.01
N ALA A 221 -27.66 7.28 -6.91
CA ALA A 221 -27.20 6.43 -8.00
C ALA A 221 -28.28 5.42 -8.45
N LYS A 222 -29.03 4.86 -7.51
CA LYS A 222 -30.14 3.96 -7.79
C LYS A 222 -31.26 4.66 -8.57
N ASN A 223 -31.55 5.91 -8.24
CA ASN A 223 -32.54 6.72 -8.94
C ASN A 223 -32.09 7.11 -10.37
N SER A 224 -30.76 7.19 -10.59
CA SER A 224 -30.16 7.56 -11.89
C SER A 224 -29.73 6.37 -12.73
N ASN A 225 -30.14 5.14 -12.41
CA ASN A 225 -29.70 3.88 -13.04
C ASN A 225 -28.18 3.65 -13.01
N ILE A 226 -27.44 4.34 -12.16
CA ILE A 226 -26.01 4.14 -11.93
C ILE A 226 -25.85 3.04 -10.88
N LYS A 227 -25.22 1.92 -11.25
CA LYS A 227 -24.96 0.81 -10.32
C LYS A 227 -23.71 1.14 -9.47
N LEU A 228 -23.89 1.59 -8.23
CA LEU A 228 -22.82 1.69 -7.24
C LEU A 228 -22.72 0.36 -6.47
N GLY A 229 -21.58 -0.29 -6.50
CA GLY A 229 -21.25 -1.27 -5.47
C GLY A 229 -21.19 -2.74 -5.80
N LYS A 230 -21.07 -3.17 -7.07
CA LYS A 230 -20.62 -4.54 -7.40
C LYS A 230 -19.70 -4.53 -8.62
N GLY A 231 -18.43 -4.89 -8.45
CA GLY A 231 -17.48 -5.06 -9.53
C GLY A 231 -17.17 -3.74 -10.27
N ASP A 232 -17.48 -3.68 -11.53
CA ASP A 232 -17.09 -2.61 -12.47
C ASP A 232 -17.66 -1.19 -12.15
N ALA A 233 -18.52 -1.05 -11.13
CA ALA A 233 -19.13 0.23 -10.78
C ALA A 233 -18.18 1.21 -10.08
N PHE A 234 -17.08 0.73 -9.50
CA PHE A 234 -16.04 1.60 -8.93
C PHE A 234 -15.23 2.32 -10.01
N GLU A 235 -15.15 1.77 -11.21
CA GLU A 235 -14.43 2.39 -12.33
C GLU A 235 -15.04 3.71 -12.82
N THR A 236 -16.27 3.99 -12.47
CA THR A 236 -17.00 5.22 -12.86
C THR A 236 -16.79 6.38 -11.89
N ILE A 237 -16.24 6.13 -10.69
CA ILE A 237 -16.01 7.19 -9.70
C ILE A 237 -14.59 7.73 -9.90
N ASN A 238 -14.52 8.95 -10.43
CA ASN A 238 -13.24 9.66 -10.52
C ASN A 238 -12.99 10.41 -9.22
N VAL A 239 -11.81 10.15 -8.64
CA VAL A 239 -11.29 10.88 -7.50
C VAL A 239 -10.27 11.88 -8.03
N TYR A 240 -10.48 13.15 -7.76
CA TYR A 240 -9.55 14.22 -8.12
C TYR A 240 -8.74 14.62 -6.89
N LEU A 241 -7.44 14.77 -7.06
CA LEU A 241 -6.57 15.27 -6.00
C LEU A 241 -6.51 16.78 -6.09
N THR A 242 -6.70 17.45 -4.96
CA THR A 242 -6.57 18.92 -4.85
C THR A 242 -5.47 19.27 -3.84
N ASP A 243 -4.76 20.37 -4.08
CA ASP A 243 -3.87 20.93 -3.08
C ASP A 243 -4.66 21.68 -2.00
N THR A 244 -3.97 22.19 -0.98
CA THR A 244 -4.57 22.97 0.11
C THR A 244 -5.17 24.30 -0.35
N LYS A 245 -4.91 24.72 -1.59
CA LYS A 245 -5.46 25.94 -2.22
C LYS A 245 -6.65 25.65 -3.13
N GLY A 246 -7.04 24.37 -3.25
CA GLY A 246 -8.14 23.95 -4.13
C GLY A 246 -7.75 23.77 -5.60
N ASN A 247 -6.45 23.81 -5.95
CA ASN A 247 -6.03 23.50 -7.32
C ASN A 247 -6.11 22.01 -7.56
N VAL A 248 -6.77 21.62 -8.63
CA VAL A 248 -6.91 20.21 -9.03
C VAL A 248 -5.62 19.76 -9.71
N TYR A 249 -5.03 18.67 -9.22
CA TYR A 249 -3.93 18.00 -9.92
C TYR A 249 -4.44 17.35 -11.21
N SER A 250 -3.59 17.31 -12.25
CA SER A 250 -3.91 16.72 -13.56
C SER A 250 -4.11 15.19 -13.51
N TYR A 251 -3.87 14.56 -12.37
CA TYR A 251 -3.99 13.13 -12.16
C TYR A 251 -5.36 12.77 -11.61
N SER A 252 -6.08 11.91 -12.33
CA SER A 252 -7.30 11.30 -11.82
C SER A 252 -6.96 9.98 -11.13
N ALA A 253 -7.54 9.76 -9.98
CA ALA A 253 -7.47 8.49 -9.27
C ALA A 253 -8.72 7.66 -9.57
N LYS A 254 -8.55 6.35 -9.65
CA LYS A 254 -9.67 5.41 -9.74
C LYS A 254 -9.89 4.76 -8.39
N LEU A 255 -11.14 4.72 -7.96
CA LEU A 255 -11.51 4.02 -6.73
C LEU A 255 -11.33 2.51 -6.94
N ASP A 256 -10.55 1.85 -6.06
CA ASP A 256 -10.28 0.41 -6.13
C ASP A 256 -10.75 -0.37 -4.90
N TYR A 257 -10.99 0.31 -3.78
CA TYR A 257 -11.42 -0.34 -2.54
C TYR A 257 -12.41 0.51 -1.75
N LEU A 258 -13.41 -0.16 -1.21
CA LEU A 258 -14.37 0.36 -0.23
C LEU A 258 -14.44 -0.64 0.92
N SER A 259 -14.25 -0.17 2.15
CA SER A 259 -14.38 -1.02 3.34
C SER A 259 -15.80 -1.61 3.44
N PRO A 260 -15.93 -2.91 3.70
CA PRO A 260 -17.24 -3.54 3.90
C PRO A 260 -17.89 -3.18 5.24
N SER A 261 -17.14 -2.55 6.14
CA SER A 261 -17.58 -2.12 7.48
C SER A 261 -17.31 -0.64 7.70
N ALA A 262 -18.21 0.02 8.43
CA ALA A 262 -17.97 1.35 8.95
C ALA A 262 -17.26 1.27 10.30
N ASP A 263 -16.37 2.22 10.58
CA ASP A 263 -15.81 2.43 11.90
C ASP A 263 -16.92 2.99 12.82
N ILE A 264 -17.20 2.25 13.89
CA ILE A 264 -18.28 2.59 14.82
C ILE A 264 -17.96 3.87 15.63
N SER A 265 -16.68 4.14 15.85
CA SER A 265 -16.24 5.28 16.66
C SER A 265 -16.37 6.61 15.90
N THR A 266 -16.12 6.60 14.60
CA THR A 266 -16.14 7.78 13.73
C THR A 266 -17.35 7.86 12.81
N GLY A 267 -18.08 6.76 12.62
CA GLY A 267 -19.18 6.66 11.67
C GLY A 267 -18.74 6.77 10.21
N THR A 268 -17.46 6.49 9.92
CA THR A 268 -16.88 6.61 8.58
C THR A 268 -16.61 5.26 7.95
N VAL A 269 -16.52 5.25 6.63
CA VAL A 269 -16.14 4.10 5.80
C VAL A 269 -14.86 4.45 5.07
N ASP A 270 -13.87 3.57 5.16
CA ASP A 270 -12.59 3.76 4.51
C ASP A 270 -12.67 3.42 3.03
N MET A 271 -12.06 4.26 2.23
CA MET A 271 -11.98 4.14 0.79
C MET A 271 -10.54 4.30 0.32
N ARG A 272 -10.21 3.63 -0.77
CA ARG A 272 -8.91 3.76 -1.41
C ARG A 272 -9.08 3.97 -2.90
N ALA A 273 -8.31 4.92 -3.44
CA ALA A 273 -8.19 5.13 -4.86
C ALA A 273 -6.74 4.94 -5.31
N VAL A 274 -6.53 4.57 -6.57
CA VAL A 274 -5.21 4.39 -7.18
C VAL A 274 -4.92 5.53 -8.12
N VAL A 275 -3.78 6.16 -7.93
CA VAL A 275 -3.21 7.18 -8.82
C VAL A 275 -2.01 6.60 -9.53
N ASN A 276 -1.97 6.71 -10.85
CA ASN A 276 -0.78 6.39 -11.61
C ASN A 276 0.19 7.59 -11.56
N ASN A 277 1.36 7.38 -10.97
CA ASN A 277 2.40 8.41 -10.77
C ASN A 277 3.45 8.35 -11.89
N LYS A 278 3.03 8.23 -13.15
CA LYS A 278 3.97 8.30 -14.28
C LYS A 278 4.50 9.73 -14.41
N HIS A 279 5.80 9.89 -14.23
CA HIS A 279 6.53 11.13 -14.51
C HIS A 279 6.76 11.32 -16.01
#